data_f6cc435d72d0cc9018bafa23e84c0838
#
_entry.id   f6cc435d72d0cc9018bafa23e84c0838
#
_cell.length_a   1.000
_cell.length_b   1.000
_cell.length_c   1.000
_cell.angle_alpha   90.00
_cell.angle_beta   90.00
_cell.angle_gamma   90.00
#
_symmetry.space_group_name_H-M   'P 1'
#
loop_
_entity.id
_entity.type
_entity.pdbx_description
1 polymer ?
#
loop_
_entity_poly.entity_id
_entity_poly.type
_entity_poly.pdbx_seq_one_letter_code
_entity_poly.pdbx_strand_id
1 'polypeptide(L)'
;KSGFVPGGWPRHAAGQGDMSDEIKKCVEGLERQGKTVVVVSEGKRLLGLIALRDEPRSDAADGLAKLRALGIRPIMLTGDNARTAAAIGGALGLEARAELLPDAKLVAIADYKSEGPIAMVGDGINDAPALAASSVGIAMGGGTDVALETADAALLKNRVTGVAELI
;
A
#
# COMPACT_ATOMS: atom_id res chain seq x y z
N LYS A 1 21.32 23.84 0.33
CA LYS A 1 21.26 22.36 0.21
C LYS A 1 19.80 21.97 0.32
N SER A 2 19.18 21.73 -0.84
CA SER A 2 17.83 21.20 -0.95
C SER A 2 17.86 19.72 -0.57
N GLY A 3 17.26 19.39 0.57
CA GLY A 3 17.10 18.00 0.99
C GLY A 3 15.77 17.47 0.49
N PHE A 4 15.80 16.59 -0.50
CA PHE A 4 14.68 15.72 -0.83
C PHE A 4 14.61 14.64 0.27
N VAL A 5 13.51 14.57 1.00
CA VAL A 5 13.24 13.49 1.95
C VAL A 5 12.25 12.54 1.29
N PRO A 6 12.71 11.38 0.78
CA PRO A 6 11.81 10.40 0.18
C PRO A 6 10.97 9.73 1.28
N GLY A 7 9.67 9.63 1.06
CA GLY A 7 8.77 8.81 1.88
C GLY A 7 8.36 9.38 3.23
N GLY A 8 8.51 10.68 3.45
CA GLY A 8 8.08 11.31 4.69
C GLY A 8 6.56 11.53 4.73
N TRP A 9 5.88 10.83 5.60
CA TRP A 9 4.51 11.10 6.00
C TRP A 9 4.36 12.56 6.47
N PRO A 10 3.18 13.18 6.35
CA PRO A 10 2.92 14.52 6.89
C PRO A 10 3.29 14.68 8.37
N ARG A 11 3.33 13.58 9.13
CA ARG A 11 3.75 13.54 10.54
C ARG A 11 5.24 13.84 10.75
N HIS A 12 6.11 13.54 9.79
CA HIS A 12 7.54 13.87 9.90
C HIS A 12 7.82 15.34 9.56
N ALA A 13 7.00 15.98 8.75
CA ALA A 13 7.08 17.40 8.47
C ALA A 13 6.63 18.25 9.68
N ALA A 14 5.75 17.73 10.53
CA ALA A 14 5.31 18.41 11.76
C ALA A 14 6.43 18.62 12.79
N GLY A 15 7.56 17.92 12.65
CA GLY A 15 8.75 18.11 13.49
C GLY A 15 9.70 19.24 13.04
N GLN A 16 9.52 19.81 11.84
CA GLN A 16 10.46 20.78 11.27
C GLN A 16 9.87 22.18 10.96
N GLY A 17 8.58 22.39 11.11
CA GLY A 17 7.92 23.68 10.93
C GLY A 17 6.46 23.62 11.32
N ASP A 18 5.96 24.68 11.96
CA ASP A 18 4.53 24.82 12.27
C ASP A 18 3.73 24.91 10.99
N MET A 19 3.09 23.81 10.59
CA MET A 19 2.09 23.82 9.53
C MET A 19 0.85 24.58 10.06
N SER A 20 0.44 25.61 9.35
CA SER A 20 -0.81 26.30 9.68
C SER A 20 -2.01 25.33 9.64
N ASP A 21 -3.04 25.63 10.40
CA ASP A 21 -4.24 24.80 10.44
C ASP A 21 -4.95 24.72 9.08
N GLU A 22 -4.79 25.74 8.24
CA GLU A 22 -5.29 25.74 6.85
C GLU A 22 -4.59 24.68 5.99
N ILE A 23 -3.26 24.55 6.15
CA ILE A 23 -2.48 23.56 5.41
C ILE A 23 -2.82 22.16 5.89
N LYS A 24 -2.98 21.95 7.19
CA LYS A 24 -3.43 20.67 7.76
C LYS A 24 -4.78 20.26 7.19
N LYS A 25 -5.76 21.18 7.16
CA LYS A 25 -7.08 20.93 6.56
C LYS A 25 -7.00 20.62 5.07
N CYS A 26 -6.10 21.29 4.34
CA CYS A 26 -5.87 21.03 2.92
C CYS A 26 -5.32 19.61 2.71
N VAL A 27 -4.30 19.21 3.48
CA VAL A 27 -3.73 17.85 3.46
C VAL A 27 -4.82 16.81 3.77
N GLU A 28 -5.55 16.99 4.86
CA GLU A 28 -6.64 16.09 5.23
C GLU A 28 -7.72 15.98 4.14
N GLY A 29 -8.05 17.10 3.49
CA GLY A 29 -9.01 17.12 2.39
C GLY A 29 -8.53 16.32 1.17
N LEU A 30 -7.23 16.40 0.87
CA LEU A 30 -6.61 15.63 -0.22
C LEU A 30 -6.51 14.14 0.12
N GLU A 31 -6.14 13.80 1.35
CA GLU A 31 -6.08 12.42 1.83
C GLU A 31 -7.47 11.74 1.84
N ARG A 32 -8.53 12.47 2.21
CA ARG A 32 -9.91 11.98 2.12
C ARG A 32 -10.34 11.65 0.68
N GLN A 33 -9.68 12.25 -0.33
CA GLN A 33 -9.88 11.94 -1.74
C GLN A 33 -9.03 10.75 -2.22
N GLY A 34 -8.37 10.02 -1.30
CA GLY A 34 -7.48 8.91 -1.63
C GLY A 34 -6.15 9.33 -2.24
N LYS A 35 -5.66 10.55 -1.91
CA LYS A 35 -4.38 11.05 -2.40
C LYS A 35 -3.30 10.94 -1.32
N THR A 36 -2.11 10.56 -1.71
CA THR A 36 -0.91 10.68 -0.88
C THR A 36 -0.35 12.08 -1.02
N VAL A 37 -0.15 12.79 0.09
CA VAL A 37 0.31 14.18 0.08
C VAL A 37 1.76 14.27 0.54
N VAL A 38 2.60 14.85 -0.31
CA VAL A 38 4.00 15.16 0.00
C VAL A 38 4.12 16.66 0.25
N VAL A 39 4.67 17.02 1.41
CA VAL A 39 4.95 18.39 1.79
C VAL A 39 6.34 18.76 1.27
N VAL A 40 6.42 19.84 0.50
CA VAL A 40 7.69 20.38 -0.02
C VAL A 40 8.08 21.58 0.80
N SER A 41 9.27 21.56 1.40
CA SER A 41 9.78 22.67 2.21
C SER A 41 11.27 22.95 1.96
N GLU A 42 11.67 24.20 2.17
CA GLU A 42 13.06 24.67 2.20
C GLU A 42 13.38 25.13 3.61
N GLY A 43 14.11 24.34 4.38
CA GLY A 43 14.28 24.57 5.80
C GLY A 43 12.94 24.57 6.54
N LYS A 44 12.60 25.72 7.17
CA LYS A 44 11.30 25.89 7.86
C LYS A 44 10.20 26.49 6.95
N ARG A 45 10.54 26.89 5.72
CA ARG A 45 9.61 27.51 4.78
C ARG A 45 8.88 26.44 3.97
N LEU A 46 7.57 26.38 4.10
CA LEU A 46 6.74 25.57 3.22
C LEU A 46 6.74 26.18 1.82
N LEU A 47 7.07 25.37 0.81
CA LEU A 47 7.03 25.74 -0.60
C LEU A 47 5.73 25.31 -1.28
N GLY A 48 5.15 24.17 -0.86
CA GLY A 48 3.92 23.68 -1.42
C GLY A 48 3.58 22.25 -1.02
N LEU A 49 2.51 21.74 -1.61
CA LEU A 49 2.04 20.37 -1.46
C LEU A 49 2.02 19.68 -2.84
N ILE A 50 2.50 18.46 -2.91
CA ILE A 50 2.34 17.60 -4.08
C ILE A 50 1.37 16.49 -3.67
N ALA A 51 0.22 16.41 -4.36
CA ALA A 51 -0.76 15.36 -4.14
C ALA A 51 -0.64 14.31 -5.25
N LEU A 52 -0.26 13.11 -4.86
CA LEU A 52 -0.20 11.94 -5.71
C LEU A 52 -1.49 11.15 -5.55
N ARG A 53 -2.06 10.66 -6.63
CA ARG A 53 -3.22 9.79 -6.60
C ARG A 53 -2.79 8.41 -7.07
N ASP A 54 -2.84 7.45 -6.17
CA ASP A 54 -2.76 6.06 -6.53
C ASP A 54 -4.15 5.62 -6.97
N GLU A 55 -4.32 5.39 -8.27
CA GLU A 55 -5.55 4.81 -8.77
C GLU A 55 -5.47 3.29 -8.66
N PRO A 56 -6.53 2.65 -8.15
CA PRO A 56 -6.61 1.20 -8.24
C PRO A 56 -6.41 0.76 -9.70
N ARG A 57 -5.74 -0.36 -9.89
CA ARG A 57 -5.57 -0.94 -11.23
C ARG A 57 -6.92 -1.10 -11.91
N SER A 58 -6.98 -0.86 -13.20
CA SER A 58 -8.24 -0.93 -13.97
C SER A 58 -8.95 -2.28 -13.85
N ASP A 59 -8.20 -3.37 -13.61
CA ASP A 59 -8.70 -4.73 -13.45
C ASP A 59 -8.90 -5.15 -11.98
N ALA A 60 -8.66 -4.24 -11.01
CA ALA A 60 -8.70 -4.58 -9.59
C ALA A 60 -10.10 -5.07 -9.16
N ALA A 61 -11.15 -4.35 -9.53
CA ALA A 61 -12.51 -4.73 -9.16
C ALA A 61 -12.90 -6.12 -9.72
N ASP A 62 -12.55 -6.39 -10.98
CA ASP A 62 -12.81 -7.67 -11.64
C ASP A 62 -12.01 -8.81 -11.01
N GLY A 63 -10.71 -8.60 -10.77
CA GLY A 63 -9.86 -9.58 -10.11
C GLY A 63 -10.34 -9.92 -8.70
N LEU A 64 -10.74 -8.92 -7.91
CA LEU A 64 -11.29 -9.13 -6.57
C LEU A 64 -12.64 -9.87 -6.60
N ALA A 65 -13.48 -9.59 -7.58
CA ALA A 65 -14.74 -10.33 -7.76
C ALA A 65 -14.49 -11.81 -8.05
N LYS A 66 -13.51 -12.12 -8.92
CA LYS A 66 -13.09 -13.49 -9.22
C LYS A 66 -12.54 -14.20 -7.98
N LEU A 67 -11.67 -13.55 -7.19
CA LEU A 67 -11.16 -14.13 -5.94
C LEU A 67 -12.29 -14.47 -4.95
N ARG A 68 -13.26 -13.55 -4.78
CA ARG A 68 -14.43 -13.81 -3.92
C ARG A 68 -15.28 -14.96 -4.42
N ALA A 69 -15.44 -15.10 -5.74
CA ALA A 69 -16.18 -16.24 -6.34
C ALA A 69 -15.50 -17.59 -6.07
N LEU A 70 -14.16 -17.59 -5.87
CA LEU A 70 -13.39 -18.75 -5.43
C LEU A 70 -13.43 -18.97 -3.90
N GLY A 71 -14.21 -18.18 -3.16
CA GLY A 71 -14.28 -18.25 -1.69
C GLY A 71 -13.10 -17.58 -0.97
N ILE A 72 -12.26 -16.84 -1.68
CA ILE A 72 -11.09 -16.17 -1.11
C ILE A 72 -11.51 -14.81 -0.58
N ARG A 73 -11.09 -14.48 0.65
CA ARG A 73 -11.27 -13.18 1.28
C ARG A 73 -10.05 -12.28 1.00
N PRO A 74 -10.15 -11.30 0.08
CA PRO A 74 -9.05 -10.39 -0.17
C PRO A 74 -8.97 -9.30 0.90
N ILE A 75 -7.75 -9.02 1.36
CA ILE A 75 -7.43 -8.01 2.38
C ILE A 75 -6.29 -7.15 1.87
N MET A 76 -6.35 -5.84 2.08
CA MET A 76 -5.28 -4.92 1.73
C MET A 76 -4.43 -4.59 2.97
N LEU A 77 -3.13 -4.86 2.88
CA LEU A 77 -2.13 -4.45 3.87
C LEU A 77 -1.28 -3.32 3.27
N THR A 78 -1.37 -2.13 3.83
CA THR A 78 -0.65 -0.97 3.28
C THR A 78 0.07 -0.16 4.34
N GLY A 79 1.20 0.43 3.95
CA GLY A 79 1.88 1.45 4.74
C GLY A 79 1.25 2.84 4.63
N ASP A 80 0.29 3.05 3.75
CA ASP A 80 -0.39 4.34 3.55
C ASP A 80 -1.18 4.76 4.78
N ASN A 81 -1.54 6.05 4.82
CA ASN A 81 -2.38 6.55 5.89
C ASN A 81 -3.78 5.94 5.87
N ALA A 82 -4.43 5.92 7.04
CA ALA A 82 -5.74 5.29 7.22
C ALA A 82 -6.84 5.88 6.31
N ARG A 83 -6.76 7.19 5.97
CA ARG A 83 -7.77 7.84 5.11
C ARG A 83 -7.64 7.38 3.66
N THR A 84 -6.42 7.32 3.13
CA THR A 84 -6.14 6.81 1.77
C THR A 84 -6.53 5.34 1.67
N ALA A 85 -6.14 4.53 2.65
CA ALA A 85 -6.48 3.12 2.69
C ALA A 85 -8.01 2.89 2.76
N ALA A 86 -8.72 3.68 3.57
CA ALA A 86 -10.18 3.62 3.67
C ALA A 86 -10.86 4.02 2.35
N ALA A 87 -10.36 5.03 1.66
CA ALA A 87 -10.90 5.46 0.36
C ALA A 87 -10.74 4.36 -0.70
N ILE A 88 -9.56 3.76 -0.81
CA ILE A 88 -9.29 2.66 -1.75
C ILE A 88 -10.06 1.41 -1.36
N GLY A 89 -10.01 1.02 -0.07
CA GLY A 89 -10.72 -0.14 0.45
C GLY A 89 -12.23 -0.03 0.23
N GLY A 90 -12.81 1.16 0.49
CA GLY A 90 -14.23 1.42 0.27
C GLY A 90 -14.62 1.35 -1.21
N ALA A 91 -13.81 1.90 -2.11
CA ALA A 91 -14.04 1.84 -3.55
C ALA A 91 -13.99 0.41 -4.11
N LEU A 92 -13.17 -0.46 -3.53
CA LEU A 92 -12.97 -1.86 -3.97
C LEU A 92 -13.74 -2.87 -3.10
N GLY A 93 -14.44 -2.42 -2.05
CA GLY A 93 -15.10 -3.30 -1.09
C GLY A 93 -14.13 -4.20 -0.33
N LEU A 94 -12.93 -3.70 -0.01
CA LEU A 94 -11.86 -4.44 0.69
C LEU A 94 -11.77 -4.05 2.16
N GLU A 95 -11.49 -5.03 3.02
CA GLU A 95 -10.90 -4.75 4.31
C GLU A 95 -9.48 -4.19 4.10
N ALA A 96 -9.16 -3.07 4.76
CA ALA A 96 -7.85 -2.45 4.65
C ALA A 96 -7.24 -2.27 6.04
N ARG A 97 -6.00 -2.74 6.21
CA ARG A 97 -5.15 -2.42 7.36
C ARG A 97 -4.08 -1.43 6.89
N ALA A 98 -4.13 -0.25 7.45
CA ALA A 98 -3.29 0.88 7.07
C ALA A 98 -2.16 1.13 8.07
N GLU A 99 -1.25 2.05 7.69
CA GLU A 99 -0.15 2.51 8.55
C GLU A 99 0.78 1.38 9.04
N LEU A 100 0.86 0.29 8.27
CA LEU A 100 1.67 -0.86 8.61
C LEU A 100 3.13 -0.64 8.24
N LEU A 101 3.99 -0.60 9.23
CA LEU A 101 5.43 -0.76 9.05
C LEU A 101 5.75 -2.22 8.64
N PRO A 102 6.94 -2.49 8.07
CA PRO A 102 7.30 -3.85 7.64
C PRO A 102 7.08 -4.93 8.72
N ASP A 103 7.50 -4.67 9.96
CA ASP A 103 7.30 -5.61 11.07
C ASP A 103 5.82 -5.81 11.41
N ALA A 104 5.00 -4.76 11.34
CA ALA A 104 3.56 -4.85 11.58
C ALA A 104 2.85 -5.65 10.47
N LYS A 105 3.34 -5.58 9.22
CA LYS A 105 2.86 -6.44 8.14
C LYS A 105 3.13 -7.92 8.45
N LEU A 106 4.32 -8.26 8.96
CA LEU A 106 4.65 -9.64 9.33
C LEU A 106 3.75 -10.16 10.44
N VAL A 107 3.47 -9.34 11.46
CA VAL A 107 2.52 -9.71 12.53
C VAL A 107 1.12 -9.96 11.96
N ALA A 108 0.62 -9.06 11.11
CA ALA A 108 -0.69 -9.24 10.47
C ALA A 108 -0.76 -10.52 9.63
N ILE A 109 0.31 -10.85 8.91
CA ILE A 109 0.41 -12.10 8.14
C ILE A 109 0.37 -13.33 9.05
N ALA A 110 1.11 -13.30 10.17
CA ALA A 110 1.12 -14.39 11.14
C ALA A 110 -0.27 -14.61 11.75
N ASP A 111 -0.98 -13.52 12.08
CA ASP A 111 -2.35 -13.56 12.60
C ASP A 111 -3.29 -14.24 11.61
N TYR A 112 -3.32 -13.79 10.36
CA TYR A 112 -4.18 -14.41 9.33
C TYR A 112 -3.78 -15.85 9.02
N LYS A 113 -2.49 -16.17 9.03
CA LYS A 113 -1.99 -17.53 8.80
C LYS A 113 -2.44 -18.49 9.90
N SER A 114 -2.68 -18.02 11.12
CA SER A 114 -3.26 -18.83 12.20
C SER A 114 -4.72 -19.19 11.98
N GLU A 115 -5.45 -18.41 11.17
CA GLU A 115 -6.83 -18.69 10.78
C GLU A 115 -6.93 -19.65 9.57
N GLY A 116 -5.85 -19.78 8.78
CA GLY A 116 -5.79 -20.65 7.60
C GLY A 116 -4.67 -20.28 6.64
N PRO A 117 -4.53 -21.02 5.53
CA PRO A 117 -3.51 -20.70 4.53
C PRO A 117 -3.80 -19.37 3.85
N ILE A 118 -2.74 -18.56 3.65
CA ILE A 118 -2.82 -17.24 3.04
C ILE A 118 -1.85 -17.12 1.85
N ALA A 119 -2.28 -16.40 0.83
CA ALA A 119 -1.42 -15.92 -0.23
C ALA A 119 -1.09 -14.44 -0.01
N MET A 120 0.18 -14.08 -0.05
CA MET A 120 0.63 -12.69 -0.08
C MET A 120 0.97 -12.29 -1.50
N VAL A 121 0.45 -11.15 -1.93
CA VAL A 121 0.73 -10.57 -3.25
C VAL A 121 1.43 -9.25 -3.04
N GLY A 122 2.60 -9.09 -3.64
CA GLY A 122 3.42 -7.88 -3.51
C GLY A 122 4.27 -7.63 -4.75
N ASP A 123 4.75 -6.40 -4.93
CA ASP A 123 5.51 -5.98 -6.11
C ASP A 123 6.91 -5.45 -5.78
N GLY A 124 7.24 -5.28 -4.51
CA GLY A 124 8.42 -4.55 -4.11
C GLY A 124 9.37 -5.25 -3.15
N ILE A 125 10.55 -4.64 -3.02
CA ILE A 125 11.61 -5.04 -2.08
C ILE A 125 11.07 -5.06 -0.64
N ASN A 126 10.19 -4.12 -0.32
CA ASN A 126 9.62 -3.96 1.03
C ASN A 126 8.64 -5.08 1.41
N ASP A 127 8.13 -5.82 0.42
CA ASP A 127 7.18 -6.91 0.64
C ASP A 127 7.85 -8.29 0.66
N ALA A 128 9.14 -8.39 0.33
CA ALA A 128 9.87 -9.66 0.30
C ALA A 128 9.77 -10.46 1.63
N PRO A 129 9.96 -9.84 2.82
CA PRO A 129 9.77 -10.56 4.09
C PRO A 129 8.33 -11.06 4.29
N ALA A 130 7.34 -10.30 3.79
CA ALA A 130 5.92 -10.63 3.87
C ALA A 130 5.56 -11.79 2.92
N LEU A 131 6.13 -11.78 1.71
CA LEU A 131 6.01 -12.87 0.73
C LEU A 131 6.56 -14.17 1.33
N ALA A 132 7.77 -14.15 1.91
CA ALA A 132 8.40 -15.31 2.53
C ALA A 132 7.63 -15.85 3.75
N ALA A 133 6.98 -14.99 4.53
CA ALA A 133 6.24 -15.37 5.73
C ALA A 133 4.87 -15.98 5.42
N SER A 134 4.31 -15.74 4.25
CA SER A 134 3.00 -16.26 3.83
C SER A 134 3.01 -17.76 3.56
N SER A 135 1.85 -18.34 3.29
CA SER A 135 1.77 -19.73 2.84
C SER A 135 2.12 -19.87 1.36
N VAL A 136 1.80 -18.83 0.57
CA VAL A 136 2.20 -18.68 -0.83
C VAL A 136 2.52 -17.22 -1.07
N GLY A 137 3.74 -16.92 -1.51
CA GLY A 137 4.17 -15.60 -1.94
C GLY A 137 4.03 -15.43 -3.44
N ILE A 138 3.36 -14.38 -3.90
CA ILE A 138 3.15 -14.07 -5.32
C ILE A 138 3.75 -12.71 -5.63
N ALA A 139 4.80 -12.66 -6.44
CA ALA A 139 5.38 -11.43 -6.93
C ALA A 139 4.62 -10.91 -8.15
N MET A 140 4.32 -9.61 -8.20
CA MET A 140 3.59 -8.97 -9.30
C MET A 140 4.50 -8.09 -10.16
N GLY A 141 4.24 -8.15 -11.47
CA GLY A 141 4.61 -7.09 -12.41
C GLY A 141 6.09 -6.84 -12.63
N GLY A 142 6.89 -7.89 -12.83
CA GLY A 142 8.32 -7.70 -13.03
C GLY A 142 9.00 -7.15 -11.78
N GLY A 143 8.53 -7.62 -10.62
CA GLY A 143 9.05 -7.29 -9.31
C GLY A 143 10.57 -7.27 -9.28
N THR A 144 11.14 -6.57 -8.34
CA THR A 144 12.59 -6.54 -8.15
C THR A 144 13.13 -7.95 -8.04
N ASP A 145 14.37 -8.16 -8.46
CA ASP A 145 15.04 -9.47 -8.37
C ASP A 145 14.84 -10.11 -6.99
N VAL A 146 14.86 -9.31 -5.93
CA VAL A 146 14.64 -9.77 -4.54
C VAL A 146 13.23 -10.33 -4.32
N ALA A 147 12.20 -9.69 -4.88
CA ALA A 147 10.82 -10.19 -4.77
C ALA A 147 10.63 -11.47 -5.57
N LEU A 148 11.27 -11.57 -6.74
CA LEU A 148 11.24 -12.76 -7.59
C LEU A 148 11.98 -13.95 -6.97
N GLU A 149 13.10 -13.72 -6.27
CA GLU A 149 13.85 -14.74 -5.56
C GLU A 149 13.13 -15.26 -4.30
N THR A 150 12.24 -14.43 -3.73
CA THR A 150 11.57 -14.74 -2.45
C THR A 150 10.17 -15.31 -2.65
N ALA A 151 9.53 -15.04 -3.78
CA ALA A 151 8.17 -15.48 -4.06
C ALA A 151 8.12 -16.90 -4.60
N ASP A 152 7.07 -17.64 -4.25
CA ASP A 152 6.80 -18.99 -4.79
C ASP A 152 6.29 -18.93 -6.24
N ALA A 153 5.66 -17.82 -6.62
CA ALA A 153 5.15 -17.58 -7.97
C ALA A 153 5.34 -16.13 -8.39
N ALA A 154 5.46 -15.91 -9.70
CA ALA A 154 5.57 -14.58 -10.28
C ALA A 154 4.56 -14.36 -11.40
N LEU A 155 3.84 -13.25 -11.36
CA LEU A 155 2.97 -12.79 -12.41
C LEU A 155 3.72 -11.78 -13.28
N LEU A 156 4.00 -12.13 -14.53
CA LEU A 156 4.71 -11.27 -15.47
C LEU A 156 3.90 -10.00 -15.82
N LYS A 157 2.58 -10.10 -15.77
CA LYS A 157 1.68 -8.98 -15.99
C LYS A 157 1.18 -8.44 -14.65
N ASN A 158 1.23 -7.12 -14.51
CA ASN A 158 0.81 -6.42 -13.30
C ASN A 158 -0.73 -6.32 -13.23
N ARG A 159 -1.42 -7.47 -13.11
CA ARG A 159 -2.88 -7.59 -13.13
C ARG A 159 -3.41 -8.39 -11.96
N VAL A 160 -4.42 -7.85 -11.26
CA VAL A 160 -5.09 -8.54 -10.15
C VAL A 160 -5.88 -9.77 -10.63
N THR A 161 -6.43 -9.70 -11.86
CA THR A 161 -7.09 -10.84 -12.51
C THR A 161 -6.15 -12.04 -12.67
N GLY A 162 -4.85 -11.81 -12.89
CA GLY A 162 -3.85 -12.86 -12.99
C GLY A 162 -3.65 -13.64 -11.67
N VAL A 163 -3.88 -13.00 -10.52
CA VAL A 163 -3.86 -13.68 -9.22
C VAL A 163 -4.98 -14.72 -9.15
N ALA A 164 -6.19 -14.35 -9.57
CA ALA A 164 -7.33 -15.27 -9.58
C ALA A 164 -7.19 -16.38 -10.63
N GLU A 165 -6.37 -16.19 -11.65
CA GLU A 165 -6.08 -17.21 -12.68
C GLU A 165 -4.99 -18.20 -12.22
N LEU A 166 -4.16 -17.79 -11.24
CA LEU A 166 -3.07 -18.61 -10.68
C LEU A 166 -3.56 -19.59 -9.61
N ILE A 167 -4.58 -19.19 -8.84
CA ILE A 167 -5.19 -19.96 -7.74
C ILE A 167 -6.26 -20.91 -8.27
#